data_31a35a007b82aa6b4f74aac7ee1bf708
#
_entry.id   31a35a007b82aa6b4f74aac7ee1bf708
#
_cell.length_a   1.000
_cell.length_b   1.000
_cell.length_c   1.000
_cell.angle_alpha   90.00
_cell.angle_beta   90.00
_cell.angle_gamma   90.00
#
_symmetry.space_group_name_H-M   'P 1'
#
loop_
_entity.id
_entity.type
_entity.pdbx_description
1 polymer ?
#
loop_
_entity_poly.entity_id
_entity_poly.type
_entity_poly.pdbx_seq_one_letter_code
_entity_poly.pdbx_strand_id
1 'polypeptide(L)'
;PFDLMLCKKQERLAFVTYEGHLLGLDIDDLSYASEERIRLTATDYVVASFTTRADESLLFVTQTGKVVHRESKSLDVAKSATAKGQTLIPPSRLEQGVRFMGAASVRDGDQVVVLDATGRLKILEAGSMTGAGSIAADGLILSIGIIPADSLKRVAS
;
A
#
# COMPACT_ATOMS: atom_id res chain seq x y z
N PRO A 1 13.04 8.50 -4.74
CA PRO A 1 12.03 8.21 -5.76
C PRO A 1 10.89 9.20 -5.67
N PHE A 2 10.32 9.52 -6.83
CA PHE A 2 9.14 10.38 -6.92
C PHE A 2 7.96 9.54 -7.33
N ASP A 3 6.82 9.83 -6.74
CA ASP A 3 5.55 9.25 -7.16
C ASP A 3 4.61 10.35 -7.63
N LEU A 4 3.82 10.05 -8.66
CA LEU A 4 2.83 10.95 -9.22
C LEU A 4 1.49 10.23 -9.25
N MET A 5 0.50 10.78 -8.57
CA MET A 5 -0.83 10.22 -8.55
C MET A 5 -1.90 11.29 -8.74
N LEU A 6 -3.02 10.90 -9.33
CA LEU A 6 -4.22 11.71 -9.41
C LEU A 6 -5.11 11.45 -8.20
N CYS A 7 -5.38 12.53 -7.46
CA CYS A 7 -6.25 12.49 -6.29
C CYS A 7 -7.61 13.12 -6.65
N LYS A 8 -8.69 12.48 -6.23
CA LYS A 8 -10.06 12.99 -6.39
C LYS A 8 -10.61 13.41 -5.04
N LYS A 9 -11.54 14.35 -5.07
CA LYS A 9 -12.31 14.70 -3.86
C LYS A 9 -12.96 13.45 -3.26
N GLN A 10 -13.10 13.43 -1.93
CA GLN A 10 -13.63 12.31 -1.14
C GLN A 10 -12.75 11.04 -1.09
N GLU A 11 -11.56 11.08 -1.67
CA GLU A 11 -10.55 10.03 -1.47
C GLU A 11 -9.63 10.42 -0.32
N ARG A 12 -9.05 9.41 0.32
CA ARG A 12 -7.96 9.57 1.27
C ARG A 12 -6.66 9.21 0.59
N LEU A 13 -5.61 9.92 0.95
CA LEU A 13 -4.26 9.62 0.52
C LEU A 13 -3.58 8.79 1.60
N ALA A 14 -2.94 7.70 1.21
CA ALA A 14 -2.20 6.83 2.11
C ALA A 14 -0.73 6.73 1.69
N PHE A 15 0.16 6.75 2.67
CA PHE A 15 1.58 6.46 2.53
C PHE A 15 1.96 5.28 3.40
N VAL A 16 2.72 4.37 2.85
CA VAL A 16 3.23 3.18 3.55
C VAL A 16 4.73 3.20 3.52
N THR A 17 5.35 2.96 4.67
CA THR A 17 6.81 2.97 4.78
C THR A 17 7.39 1.56 4.84
N TYR A 18 8.67 1.46 4.52
CA TYR A 18 9.46 0.25 4.57
C TYR A 18 9.46 -0.41 5.95
N GLU A 19 9.55 0.39 7.02
CA GLU A 19 9.52 -0.07 8.41
C GLU A 19 8.09 -0.27 8.96
N GLY A 20 7.07 -0.13 8.11
CA GLY A 20 5.71 -0.56 8.45
C GLY A 20 4.83 0.52 9.07
N HIS A 21 5.06 1.78 8.78
CA HIS A 21 4.16 2.87 9.15
C HIS A 21 3.14 3.13 8.04
N LEU A 22 1.90 3.38 8.44
CA LEU A 22 0.80 3.76 7.55
C LEU A 22 0.30 5.15 7.96
N LEU A 23 0.38 6.10 7.06
CA LEU A 23 -0.15 7.45 7.25
C LEU A 23 -1.32 7.68 6.29
N GLY A 24 -2.46 8.07 6.85
CA GLY A 24 -3.62 8.54 6.07
C GLY A 24 -3.76 10.06 6.16
N LEU A 25 -4.12 10.68 5.04
CA LEU A 25 -4.42 12.11 4.94
C LEU A 25 -5.73 12.30 4.17
N ASP A 26 -6.55 13.24 4.62
CA ASP A 26 -7.67 13.71 3.80
C ASP A 26 -7.14 14.65 2.71
N ILE A 27 -7.56 14.41 1.47
CA ILE A 27 -7.11 15.22 0.34
C ILE A 27 -7.59 16.66 0.47
N ASP A 28 -8.77 16.87 1.05
CA ASP A 28 -9.32 18.19 1.25
C ASP A 28 -8.53 19.05 2.28
N ASP A 29 -7.73 18.39 3.14
CA ASP A 29 -6.85 19.05 4.11
C ASP A 29 -5.47 19.41 3.54
N LEU A 30 -5.19 19.03 2.29
CA LEU A 30 -3.90 19.33 1.66
C LEU A 30 -3.90 20.77 1.11
N SER A 31 -2.85 21.50 1.41
CA SER A 31 -2.60 22.81 0.80
C SER A 31 -1.82 22.68 -0.51
N TYR A 32 -1.88 23.70 -1.36
CA TYR A 32 -1.06 23.77 -2.57
C TYR A 32 0.42 24.07 -2.31
N ALA A 33 0.79 24.29 -1.04
CA ALA A 33 2.18 24.53 -0.64
C ALA A 33 2.90 23.23 -0.37
N SER A 34 4.22 23.26 -0.46
CA SER A 34 5.07 22.13 -0.02
C SER A 34 5.03 22.03 1.50
N GLU A 35 4.66 20.85 2.01
CA GLU A 35 4.51 20.58 3.43
C GLU A 35 5.18 19.26 3.81
N GLU A 36 5.83 19.24 4.98
CA GLU A 36 6.25 17.99 5.61
C GLU A 36 5.07 17.35 6.34
N ARG A 37 4.61 16.20 5.89
CA ARG A 37 3.45 15.49 6.44
C ARG A 37 3.77 14.18 7.11
N ILE A 38 4.92 13.59 6.83
CA ILE A 38 5.35 12.33 7.42
C ILE A 38 6.74 12.48 8.03
N ARG A 39 6.90 11.99 9.25
CA ARG A 39 8.20 11.95 9.92
C ARG A 39 8.83 10.57 9.74
N LEU A 40 9.89 10.53 8.95
CA LEU A 40 10.67 9.32 8.70
C LEU A 40 11.92 9.27 9.60
N THR A 41 12.32 8.07 9.98
CA THR A 41 13.64 7.83 10.57
C THR A 41 14.70 7.78 9.46
N ALA A 42 15.98 7.80 9.82
CA ALA A 42 17.06 7.77 8.83
C ALA A 42 17.10 6.48 7.98
N THR A 43 16.50 5.41 8.48
CA THR A 43 16.47 4.09 7.82
C THR A 43 15.13 3.77 7.16
N ASP A 44 14.12 4.61 7.36
CA ASP A 44 12.79 4.40 6.82
C ASP A 44 12.55 5.24 5.56
N TYR A 45 11.73 4.75 4.66
CA TYR A 45 11.34 5.45 3.44
C TYR A 45 9.95 4.97 2.96
N VAL A 46 9.29 5.80 2.17
CA VAL A 46 7.98 5.47 1.59
C VAL A 46 8.16 4.41 0.51
N VAL A 47 7.47 3.28 0.64
CA VAL A 47 7.47 2.18 -0.35
C VAL A 47 6.25 2.20 -1.24
N ALA A 48 5.16 2.80 -0.79
CA ALA A 48 3.93 2.94 -1.57
C ALA A 48 3.15 4.18 -1.17
N SER A 49 2.51 4.79 -2.15
CA SER A 49 1.52 5.85 -1.98
C SER A 49 0.34 5.56 -2.90
N PHE A 50 -0.86 5.76 -2.41
CA PHE A 50 -2.09 5.48 -3.17
C PHE A 50 -3.27 6.25 -2.59
N THR A 51 -4.30 6.42 -3.40
CA THR A 51 -5.60 6.92 -2.93
C THR A 51 -6.52 5.75 -2.59
N THR A 52 -7.42 5.95 -1.65
CA THR A 52 -8.38 4.94 -1.23
C THR A 52 -9.72 5.55 -0.85
N ARG A 53 -10.78 4.74 -1.00
CA ARG A 53 -12.15 5.05 -0.58
C ARG A 53 -12.58 4.13 0.55
N ALA A 54 -13.59 4.53 1.30
CA ALA A 54 -14.07 3.80 2.47
C ALA A 54 -14.55 2.36 2.17
N ASP A 55 -14.99 2.08 0.95
CA ASP A 55 -15.48 0.79 0.48
C ASP A 55 -14.38 -0.15 -0.08
N GLU A 56 -13.12 0.31 -0.06
CA GLU A 56 -11.98 -0.44 -0.56
C GLU A 56 -11.24 -1.18 0.56
N SER A 57 -10.38 -2.11 0.16
CA SER A 57 -9.49 -2.84 1.04
C SER A 57 -8.05 -2.42 0.82
N LEU A 58 -7.29 -2.36 1.90
CA LEU A 58 -5.85 -2.08 1.87
C LEU A 58 -5.07 -3.39 1.98
N LEU A 59 -4.15 -3.61 1.05
CA LEU A 59 -3.21 -4.72 1.07
C LEU A 59 -1.79 -4.19 1.29
N PHE A 60 -1.07 -4.83 2.20
CA PHE A 60 0.34 -4.56 2.47
C PHE A 60 1.10 -5.86 2.29
N VAL A 61 2.20 -5.82 1.56
CA VAL A 61 2.98 -7.01 1.22
C VAL A 61 4.42 -6.85 1.73
N THR A 62 4.87 -7.82 2.52
CA THR A 62 6.26 -7.86 3.00
C THR A 62 7.20 -8.41 1.93
N GLN A 63 8.52 -8.21 2.12
CA GLN A 63 9.55 -8.73 1.22
C GLN A 63 9.52 -10.26 1.09
N THR A 64 9.00 -10.97 2.07
CA THR A 64 8.86 -12.44 2.05
C THR A 64 7.49 -12.92 1.57
N GLY A 65 6.63 -12.01 1.12
CA GLY A 65 5.32 -12.34 0.57
C GLY A 65 4.19 -12.47 1.58
N LYS A 66 4.39 -12.13 2.85
CA LYS A 66 3.27 -12.04 3.80
C LYS A 66 2.37 -10.89 3.43
N VAL A 67 1.07 -11.14 3.48
CA VAL A 67 0.01 -10.17 3.18
C VAL A 67 -0.67 -9.75 4.48
N VAL A 68 -0.75 -8.45 4.71
CA VAL A 68 -1.57 -7.84 5.76
C VAL A 68 -2.73 -7.15 5.08
N HIS A 69 -3.93 -7.42 5.55
CA HIS A 69 -5.18 -6.83 5.05
C HIS A 69 -5.79 -5.90 6.09
N ARG A 70 -6.31 -4.77 5.64
CA ARG A 70 -7.13 -3.84 6.43
C ARG A 70 -8.26 -3.29 5.57
N GLU A 71 -9.36 -2.95 6.21
CA GLU A 71 -10.43 -2.19 5.54
C GLU A 71 -10.03 -0.71 5.46
N SER A 72 -10.26 -0.06 4.33
CA SER A 72 -9.93 1.35 4.14
C SER A 72 -10.60 2.28 5.16
N LYS A 73 -11.81 1.95 5.60
CA LYS A 73 -12.51 2.71 6.64
C LYS A 73 -11.77 2.74 7.99
N SER A 74 -10.87 1.78 8.25
CA SER A 74 -10.05 1.73 9.47
C SER A 74 -8.79 2.59 9.39
N LEU A 75 -8.54 3.25 8.27
CA LEU A 75 -7.41 4.16 8.08
C LEU A 75 -7.58 5.40 8.96
N ASP A 76 -6.68 5.57 9.93
CA ASP A 76 -6.64 6.79 10.73
C ASP A 76 -6.08 7.94 9.92
N VAL A 77 -6.82 9.04 9.90
CA VAL A 77 -6.39 10.27 9.22
C VAL A 77 -5.63 11.15 10.20
N ALA A 78 -4.40 11.50 9.84
CA ALA A 78 -3.57 12.39 10.64
C ALA A 78 -4.13 13.81 10.62
N LYS A 79 -4.41 14.34 11.81
CA LYS A 79 -4.88 15.72 12.02
C LYS A 79 -3.74 16.71 12.26
N SER A 80 -2.54 16.21 12.57
CA SER A 80 -1.36 17.04 12.80
C SER A 80 -0.56 17.24 11.53
N ALA A 81 0.17 18.36 11.46
CA ALA A 81 0.99 18.71 10.31
C ALA A 81 2.07 17.66 10.00
N THR A 82 2.62 17.01 11.02
CA THR A 82 3.63 15.97 10.86
C THR A 82 3.32 14.78 11.77
N ALA A 83 3.16 13.60 11.20
CA ALA A 83 2.80 12.39 11.94
C ALA A 83 3.73 11.22 11.60
N LYS A 84 3.83 10.27 12.53
CA LYS A 84 4.52 8.99 12.29
C LYS A 84 3.62 7.96 11.60
N GLY A 85 2.31 8.15 11.66
CA GLY A 85 1.33 7.17 11.19
C GLY A 85 1.11 6.00 12.16
N GLN A 86 0.26 5.06 11.74
CA GLN A 86 -0.01 3.82 12.46
C GLN A 86 1.14 2.83 12.25
N THR A 87 1.52 2.11 13.31
CA THR A 87 2.51 1.03 13.21
C THR A 87 1.82 -0.28 12.84
N LEU A 88 2.12 -0.83 11.67
CA LEU A 88 1.58 -2.11 11.19
C LEU A 88 2.54 -3.28 11.39
N ILE A 89 3.86 -3.02 11.44
CA ILE A 89 4.88 -4.03 11.77
C ILE A 89 5.28 -3.82 13.23
N PRO A 90 4.98 -4.77 14.14
CA PRO A 90 5.41 -4.66 15.53
C PRO A 90 6.94 -4.62 15.65
N PRO A 91 7.50 -3.96 16.68
CA PRO A 91 8.96 -3.85 16.86
C PRO A 91 9.68 -5.20 16.83
N SER A 92 9.12 -6.24 17.45
CA SER A 92 9.70 -7.59 17.45
C SER A 92 9.82 -8.20 16.04
N ARG A 93 8.89 -7.90 15.15
CA ARG A 93 8.96 -8.34 13.74
C ARG A 93 9.94 -7.48 12.94
N LEU A 94 10.01 -6.20 13.24
CA LEU A 94 10.99 -5.30 12.64
C LEU A 94 12.43 -5.74 12.97
N GLU A 95 12.69 -6.13 14.22
CA GLU A 95 13.97 -6.72 14.66
C GLU A 95 14.31 -8.03 13.96
N GLN A 96 13.30 -8.83 13.60
CA GLN A 96 13.44 -10.03 12.78
C GLN A 96 13.67 -9.74 11.28
N GLY A 97 13.74 -8.48 10.87
CA GLY A 97 13.98 -8.07 9.50
C GLY A 97 12.73 -8.00 8.62
N VAL A 98 11.52 -8.07 9.18
CA VAL A 98 10.27 -7.93 8.40
C VAL A 98 10.14 -6.49 7.92
N ARG A 99 9.89 -6.31 6.62
CA ARG A 99 9.75 -5.01 5.94
C ARG A 99 8.62 -5.06 4.91
N PHE A 100 7.92 -3.95 4.72
CA PHE A 100 7.00 -3.82 3.60
C PHE A 100 7.74 -3.48 2.31
N MET A 101 7.29 -4.09 1.22
CA MET A 101 7.80 -3.83 -0.13
C MET A 101 6.74 -3.28 -1.07
N GLY A 102 5.48 -3.33 -0.70
CA GLY A 102 4.40 -2.77 -1.47
C GLY A 102 3.11 -2.70 -0.70
N ALA A 103 2.24 -1.83 -1.13
CA ALA A 103 0.87 -1.69 -0.63
C ALA A 103 -0.02 -1.11 -1.71
N ALA A 104 -1.30 -1.38 -1.64
CA ALA A 104 -2.28 -0.82 -2.55
C ALA A 104 -3.68 -0.85 -1.97
N SER A 105 -4.55 -0.01 -2.52
CA SER A 105 -5.99 -0.09 -2.33
C SER A 105 -6.61 -0.94 -3.43
N VAL A 106 -7.46 -1.87 -3.07
CA VAL A 106 -8.07 -2.82 -4.00
C VAL A 106 -9.57 -2.94 -3.79
N ARG A 107 -10.26 -3.34 -4.86
CA ARG A 107 -11.68 -3.70 -4.89
C ARG A 107 -11.84 -5.15 -5.29
N ASP A 108 -13.04 -5.68 -5.10
CA ASP A 108 -13.39 -6.99 -5.62
C ASP A 108 -13.24 -7.00 -7.14
N GLY A 109 -12.63 -8.07 -7.66
CA GLY A 109 -12.35 -8.24 -9.08
C GLY A 109 -11.06 -7.60 -9.58
N ASP A 110 -10.38 -6.78 -8.79
CA ASP A 110 -9.04 -6.29 -9.14
C ASP A 110 -8.03 -7.44 -9.14
N GLN A 111 -6.98 -7.29 -9.95
CA GLN A 111 -5.85 -8.20 -9.95
C GLN A 111 -4.62 -7.50 -9.39
N VAL A 112 -3.82 -8.26 -8.65
CA VAL A 112 -2.55 -7.81 -8.09
C VAL A 112 -1.41 -8.44 -8.87
N VAL A 113 -0.54 -7.62 -9.41
CA VAL A 113 0.68 -8.04 -10.10
C VAL A 113 1.83 -7.97 -9.10
N VAL A 114 2.55 -9.07 -8.94
CA VAL A 114 3.70 -9.16 -8.03
C VAL A 114 4.95 -9.42 -8.86
N LEU A 115 5.97 -8.59 -8.67
CA LEU A 115 7.31 -8.76 -9.23
C LEU A 115 8.24 -9.24 -8.12
N ASP A 116 8.94 -10.35 -8.34
CA ASP A 116 9.96 -10.86 -7.42
C ASP A 116 11.41 -10.58 -7.89
N ALA A 117 12.36 -10.84 -7.01
CA ALA A 117 13.78 -10.61 -7.27
C ALA A 117 14.40 -11.52 -8.33
N THR A 118 13.69 -12.55 -8.78
CA THR A 118 14.10 -13.39 -9.92
C THR A 118 13.65 -12.83 -11.28
N GLY A 119 12.90 -11.72 -11.25
CA GLY A 119 12.33 -11.10 -12.45
C GLY A 119 11.01 -11.73 -12.91
N ARG A 120 10.40 -12.59 -12.09
CA ARG A 120 9.10 -13.19 -12.41
C ARG A 120 7.94 -12.31 -11.99
N LEU A 121 6.95 -12.28 -12.87
CA LEU A 121 5.65 -11.65 -12.60
C LEU A 121 4.63 -12.74 -12.25
N LYS A 122 3.85 -12.47 -11.22
CA LYS A 122 2.71 -13.28 -10.81
C LYS A 122 1.48 -12.41 -10.72
N ILE A 123 0.37 -12.89 -11.27
CA ILE A 123 -0.92 -12.20 -11.24
C ILE A 123 -1.86 -12.99 -10.33
N LEU A 124 -2.45 -12.30 -9.36
CA LEU A 124 -3.32 -12.87 -8.35
C LEU A 124 -4.62 -12.07 -8.28
N GLU A 125 -5.71 -12.74 -7.97
CA GLU A 125 -6.99 -12.07 -7.64
C GLU A 125 -6.88 -11.38 -6.27
N ALA A 126 -7.28 -10.10 -6.20
CA ALA A 126 -7.24 -9.35 -4.94
C ALA A 126 -8.07 -10.03 -3.84
N GLY A 127 -9.25 -10.55 -4.18
CA GLY A 127 -10.10 -11.28 -3.24
C GLY A 127 -9.45 -12.52 -2.62
N SER A 128 -8.61 -13.23 -3.37
CA SER A 128 -7.86 -14.39 -2.85
C SER A 128 -6.75 -14.00 -1.89
N MET A 129 -6.17 -12.81 -2.05
CA MET A 129 -5.11 -12.31 -1.19
C MET A 129 -5.59 -11.91 0.20
N THR A 130 -6.82 -11.44 0.32
CA THR A 130 -7.39 -11.02 1.61
C THR A 130 -7.53 -12.18 2.60
N GLY A 131 -7.61 -13.41 2.12
CA GLY A 131 -7.74 -14.63 2.93
C GLY A 131 -6.46 -15.49 3.02
N ALA A 132 -5.51 -15.31 2.11
CA ALA A 132 -4.38 -16.24 1.94
C ALA A 132 -3.22 -16.04 2.94
N GLY A 133 -3.08 -14.84 3.53
CA GLY A 133 -2.01 -14.52 4.48
C GLY A 133 -0.60 -14.48 3.88
N SER A 134 -0.35 -15.08 2.71
CA SER A 134 0.95 -15.06 2.04
C SER A 134 0.86 -15.30 0.53
N ILE A 135 1.85 -14.77 -0.18
CA ILE A 135 2.07 -14.97 -1.62
C ILE A 135 3.26 -15.90 -1.78
N ALA A 136 3.08 -17.00 -2.53
CA ALA A 136 4.20 -17.85 -2.92
C ALA A 136 5.00 -17.13 -4.03
N ALA A 137 6.28 -16.88 -3.78
CA ALA A 137 7.22 -16.30 -4.72
C ALA A 137 8.55 -17.06 -4.65
N ASP A 138 9.27 -17.11 -5.77
CA ASP A 138 10.57 -17.81 -5.86
C ASP A 138 11.71 -16.95 -5.30
N GLY A 139 11.50 -15.66 -5.12
CA GLY A 139 12.44 -14.71 -4.56
C GLY A 139 11.75 -13.66 -3.70
N LEU A 140 12.54 -12.73 -3.16
CA LEU A 140 11.99 -11.61 -2.41
C LEU A 140 11.06 -10.77 -3.30
N ILE A 141 9.97 -10.29 -2.72
CA ILE A 141 9.06 -9.37 -3.41
C ILE A 141 9.76 -8.02 -3.58
N LEU A 142 9.76 -7.50 -4.80
CA LEU A 142 10.32 -6.19 -5.14
C LEU A 142 9.24 -5.12 -5.27
N SER A 143 8.09 -5.46 -5.84
CA SER A 143 7.04 -4.51 -6.16
C SER A 143 5.70 -5.20 -6.33
N ILE A 144 4.63 -4.45 -6.10
CA ILE A 144 3.27 -4.84 -6.48
C ILE A 144 2.62 -3.74 -7.30
N GLY A 145 1.71 -4.13 -8.17
CA GLY A 145 0.87 -3.23 -8.95
C GLY A 145 -0.56 -3.73 -8.99
N ILE A 146 -1.48 -2.88 -9.39
CA ILE A 146 -2.90 -3.21 -9.47
C ILE A 146 -3.37 -3.10 -10.92
N ILE A 147 -4.07 -4.13 -11.39
CA ILE A 147 -4.86 -4.08 -12.62
C ILE A 147 -6.32 -3.95 -12.20
N PRO A 148 -6.95 -2.78 -12.38
CA PRO A 148 -8.34 -2.57 -12.02
C PRO A 148 -9.28 -3.48 -12.83
N ALA A 149 -10.31 -4.03 -12.20
CA ALA A 149 -11.31 -4.87 -12.86
C ALA A 149 -11.94 -4.19 -14.08
N ASP A 150 -12.17 -2.89 -14.02
CA ASP A 150 -12.75 -2.09 -15.10
C ASP A 150 -11.84 -2.01 -16.33
N SER A 151 -10.52 -2.11 -16.16
CA SER A 151 -9.55 -2.14 -17.26
C SER A 151 -9.64 -3.42 -18.08
N LEU A 152 -9.97 -4.54 -17.43
CA LEU A 152 -10.10 -5.85 -18.09
C LEU A 152 -11.34 -5.94 -18.98
N LYS A 153 -12.42 -5.24 -18.64
CA LYS A 153 -13.65 -5.19 -19.43
C LYS A 153 -13.48 -4.46 -20.77
N ARG A 154 -12.55 -3.50 -20.85
CA ARG A 154 -12.26 -2.74 -22.08
C ARG A 154 -11.49 -3.56 -23.13
N VAL A 155 -10.77 -4.57 -22.71
CA VAL A 155 -9.99 -5.44 -23.62
C VAL A 155 -10.85 -6.56 -24.18
N ALA A 156 -11.96 -6.92 -23.53
CA ALA A 156 -12.89 -7.97 -23.94
C ALA A 156 -14.07 -7.51 -24.82
N SER A 157 -14.18 -6.21 -25.10
CA SER A 157 -15.21 -5.61 -25.94
C SER A 157 -14.74 -5.27 -27.35
#